data_339c5ccaf4ef9874e939c12505a474db
#
_entry.id   339c5ccaf4ef9874e939c12505a474db
#
_cell.length_a   1.000
_cell.length_b   1.000
_cell.length_c   1.000
_cell.angle_alpha   90.00
_cell.angle_beta   90.00
_cell.angle_gamma   90.00
#
_symmetry.space_group_name_H-M   'P 1'
#
loop_
_entity.id
_entity.type
_entity.pdbx_description
1 polymer ?
#
loop_
_entity_poly.entity_id
_entity_poly.type
_entity_poly.pdbx_seq_one_letter_code
_entity_poly.pdbx_strand_id
1 'polypeptide(L)'
;MHRPKILMASLSLAAVKIVSGAEVVRPLLVEIRHAPEALIAADGVKAGTGRFSFDSYDHERVLSVVAGNVLTLASREELALMQQDGLEVVVVMESEDKLTLIKRALYGEKLQLDPIYHRYDQIVRRADELAKAHPELITRLQIGETTQFRQPIYAYRLSNDVTRLQERPAVLFNGCHHSDEVMGAEIVVALMEKLVAGYGHEQEVTAWMNSLEIYLVPVVNVDGHNVVTSGHDPRWRKNLRDVNGDGVTGIYPEGVDVNRGYDFNWAMGGTDDPLKANYRGAHPFSEAENCAMRHLADTRQFLLSVSYHSQGEVIYYPWSWHGLPAPDDAVIKAIATDVAAHIRTMNGQGTYAIAPGGPSSQSYPWFYGRRGDFDFIIETGKGSHLFPPAEVPGIVAANLEGVRALLAHAAGPGLAVQVTDATSGQPLVAEVWLPAIENEMVDRRHSDARFGRLWRLLKPGKHQVIVSCPGYRTVVIRDCLVGENSWTPLKVELIRAATTP
;
A
#
# COMPACT_ATOMS: atom_id res chain seq x y z
N MET A 1 -37.34 -43.93 -6.98
CA MET A 1 -36.29 -43.92 -5.91
C MET A 1 -34.96 -44.25 -6.52
N HIS A 2 -34.21 -43.25 -6.94
CA HIS A 2 -32.82 -43.41 -7.34
C HIS A 2 -32.06 -42.18 -6.81
N ARG A 3 -31.22 -42.39 -5.81
CA ARG A 3 -30.26 -41.39 -5.32
C ARG A 3 -29.06 -41.37 -6.24
N PRO A 4 -28.55 -40.23 -6.69
CA PRO A 4 -27.26 -40.17 -7.37
C PRO A 4 -26.14 -40.27 -6.31
N LYS A 5 -25.21 -41.18 -6.55
CA LYS A 5 -23.93 -41.33 -5.85
C LYS A 5 -23.04 -40.12 -6.16
N ILE A 6 -22.71 -39.37 -5.11
CA ILE A 6 -21.66 -38.36 -5.20
C ILE A 6 -20.32 -39.09 -5.25
N LEU A 7 -19.63 -38.99 -6.37
CA LEU A 7 -18.29 -39.49 -6.56
C LEU A 7 -17.34 -38.50 -5.88
N MET A 8 -16.84 -38.83 -4.70
CA MET A 8 -15.70 -38.15 -4.10
C MET A 8 -14.45 -38.48 -4.95
N ALA A 9 -14.02 -37.55 -5.76
CA ALA A 9 -12.69 -37.60 -6.34
C ALA A 9 -11.67 -37.36 -5.22
N SER A 10 -10.97 -38.40 -4.85
CA SER A 10 -9.78 -38.31 -4.02
C SER A 10 -8.72 -37.52 -4.78
N LEU A 11 -8.53 -36.26 -4.43
CA LEU A 11 -7.31 -35.52 -4.78
C LEU A 11 -6.16 -36.20 -4.06
N SER A 12 -5.42 -37.05 -4.77
CA SER A 12 -4.11 -37.51 -4.36
C SER A 12 -3.24 -36.27 -4.15
N LEU A 13 -2.77 -36.08 -2.91
CA LEU A 13 -1.60 -35.25 -2.66
C LEU A 13 -0.46 -35.83 -3.52
N ALA A 14 -0.25 -35.23 -4.69
CA ALA A 14 1.04 -35.36 -5.35
C ALA A 14 2.05 -34.72 -4.40
N ALA A 15 2.82 -35.57 -3.74
CA ALA A 15 3.99 -35.15 -3.02
C ALA A 15 4.84 -34.33 -3.99
N VAL A 16 4.89 -33.03 -3.76
CA VAL A 16 5.92 -32.19 -4.36
C VAL A 16 7.22 -32.80 -3.86
N LYS A 17 7.90 -33.51 -4.74
CA LYS A 17 9.29 -33.89 -4.52
C LYS A 17 10.04 -32.57 -4.32
N ILE A 18 10.30 -32.25 -3.07
CA ILE A 18 11.37 -31.32 -2.73
C ILE A 18 12.61 -31.93 -3.36
N VAL A 19 13.10 -31.31 -4.42
CA VAL A 19 14.40 -31.64 -4.99
C VAL A 19 15.39 -31.18 -3.90
N SER A 20 15.76 -32.09 -3.03
CA SER A 20 16.86 -31.92 -2.13
C SER A 20 18.13 -31.82 -2.98
N GLY A 21 18.63 -30.60 -3.17
CA GLY A 21 19.82 -30.32 -3.96
C GLY A 21 19.76 -29.03 -4.77
N ALA A 22 18.82 -28.14 -4.53
CA ALA A 22 18.98 -26.76 -5.00
C ALA A 22 20.21 -26.19 -4.24
N GLU A 23 21.31 -26.03 -4.95
CA GLU A 23 22.46 -25.25 -4.47
C GLU A 23 21.88 -23.91 -3.99
N VAL A 24 22.09 -23.57 -2.70
CA VAL A 24 21.69 -22.28 -2.16
C VAL A 24 22.38 -21.22 -3.02
N VAL A 25 21.61 -20.51 -3.85
CA VAL A 25 22.15 -19.50 -4.75
C VAL A 25 22.53 -18.31 -3.89
N ARG A 26 23.78 -18.30 -3.42
CA ARG A 26 24.31 -17.19 -2.62
C ARG A 26 24.70 -16.04 -3.55
N PRO A 27 24.30 -14.81 -3.26
CA PRO A 27 24.70 -13.66 -4.06
C PRO A 27 26.21 -13.47 -3.96
N LEU A 28 26.79 -13.02 -5.06
CA LEU A 28 28.16 -12.61 -5.16
C LEU A 28 28.25 -11.10 -4.93
N LEU A 29 29.28 -10.64 -4.22
CA LEU A 29 29.66 -9.24 -4.27
C LEU A 29 30.60 -9.03 -5.46
N VAL A 30 30.18 -8.22 -6.42
CA VAL A 30 30.95 -7.95 -7.64
C VAL A 30 31.22 -6.46 -7.79
N GLU A 31 32.41 -6.13 -8.31
CA GLU A 31 32.76 -4.79 -8.75
C GLU A 31 32.75 -4.77 -10.28
N ILE A 32 31.89 -3.96 -10.88
CA ILE A 32 31.91 -3.65 -12.31
C ILE A 32 32.84 -2.46 -12.48
N ARG A 33 33.97 -2.68 -13.12
CA ARG A 33 34.99 -1.63 -13.37
C ARG A 33 34.68 -0.88 -14.63
N HIS A 34 34.95 0.43 -14.61
CA HIS A 34 34.71 1.31 -15.76
C HIS A 34 33.33 1.12 -16.37
N ALA A 35 32.31 1.02 -15.49
CA ALA A 35 30.94 0.79 -15.92
C ALA A 35 30.51 1.85 -16.94
N PRO A 36 29.87 1.43 -18.07
CA PRO A 36 29.40 2.38 -19.09
C PRO A 36 28.47 3.43 -18.50
N GLU A 37 28.48 4.66 -19.00
CA GLU A 37 27.57 5.73 -18.58
C GLU A 37 26.09 5.31 -18.67
N ALA A 38 25.74 4.40 -19.61
CA ALA A 38 24.42 3.82 -19.72
C ALA A 38 23.99 2.99 -18.50
N LEU A 39 24.95 2.45 -17.72
CA LEU A 39 24.71 1.75 -16.44
C LEU A 39 24.66 2.71 -15.26
N ILE A 40 25.18 3.95 -15.41
CA ILE A 40 25.28 4.94 -14.35
C ILE A 40 24.58 6.21 -14.83
N ALA A 41 23.33 6.44 -14.45
CA ALA A 41 22.63 7.69 -14.75
C ALA A 41 22.62 8.62 -13.55
N ALA A 42 22.32 9.91 -13.77
CA ALA A 42 22.30 10.96 -12.73
C ALA A 42 21.35 10.68 -11.57
N ASP A 43 20.36 9.80 -11.76
CA ASP A 43 19.34 9.42 -10.76
C ASP A 43 19.59 8.02 -10.16
N GLY A 44 20.80 7.46 -10.34
CA GLY A 44 21.12 6.09 -9.95
C GLY A 44 21.43 5.20 -11.15
N VAL A 45 21.47 3.89 -10.94
CA VAL A 45 21.79 2.93 -12.00
C VAL A 45 20.56 2.71 -12.90
N LYS A 46 20.73 2.89 -14.21
CA LYS A 46 19.69 2.65 -15.23
C LYS A 46 20.04 1.48 -16.14
N ALA A 47 18.98 0.96 -16.80
CA ALA A 47 19.05 -0.16 -17.74
C ALA A 47 20.25 -0.10 -18.68
N GLY A 48 21.04 -1.17 -18.72
CA GLY A 48 22.11 -1.35 -19.67
C GLY A 48 21.60 -1.59 -21.10
N THR A 49 22.52 -1.54 -22.07
CA THR A 49 22.23 -1.78 -23.49
C THR A 49 22.45 -3.23 -23.92
N GLY A 50 22.74 -4.13 -22.99
CA GLY A 50 23.07 -5.54 -23.23
C GLY A 50 22.04 -6.53 -22.68
N ARG A 51 22.46 -7.78 -22.51
CA ARG A 51 21.67 -8.85 -21.89
C ARG A 51 21.51 -8.65 -20.38
N PHE A 52 22.47 -7.98 -19.77
CA PHE A 52 22.42 -7.56 -18.38
C PHE A 52 21.95 -6.11 -18.30
N SER A 53 20.99 -5.84 -17.43
CA SER A 53 20.52 -4.50 -17.10
C SER A 53 20.10 -4.44 -15.64
N PHE A 54 20.31 -3.30 -15.00
CA PHE A 54 19.64 -2.98 -13.75
C PHE A 54 18.23 -2.47 -14.07
N ASP A 55 17.22 -3.02 -13.41
CA ASP A 55 15.86 -2.46 -13.48
C ASP A 55 15.70 -1.30 -12.49
N SER A 56 14.56 -0.62 -12.54
CA SER A 56 14.28 0.52 -11.66
C SER A 56 14.22 0.15 -10.16
N TYR A 57 14.22 -1.15 -9.84
CA TYR A 57 14.17 -1.68 -8.48
C TYR A 57 15.52 -2.24 -8.02
N ASP A 58 16.53 -2.23 -8.87
CA ASP A 58 17.86 -2.78 -8.55
C ASP A 58 18.74 -1.83 -7.72
N HIS A 59 18.28 -0.61 -7.42
CA HIS A 59 19.01 0.36 -6.61
C HIS A 59 19.39 -0.18 -5.22
N GLU A 60 18.62 -1.13 -4.68
CA GLU A 60 18.88 -1.75 -3.37
C GLU A 60 20.12 -2.62 -3.34
N ARG A 61 20.48 -3.23 -4.45
CA ARG A 61 21.65 -4.11 -4.55
C ARG A 61 22.91 -3.42 -5.04
N VAL A 62 22.78 -2.17 -5.53
CA VAL A 62 23.95 -1.34 -5.85
C VAL A 62 24.48 -0.72 -4.57
N LEU A 63 25.61 -1.20 -4.09
CA LEU A 63 26.17 -0.81 -2.79
C LEU A 63 26.96 0.48 -2.85
N SER A 64 27.65 0.75 -3.95
CA SER A 64 28.32 2.03 -4.18
C SER A 64 28.62 2.26 -5.65
N VAL A 65 28.74 3.55 -6.02
CA VAL A 65 29.24 4.00 -7.31
C VAL A 65 30.35 5.00 -7.04
N VAL A 66 31.61 4.65 -7.36
CA VAL A 66 32.76 5.49 -7.11
C VAL A 66 33.68 5.50 -8.36
N ALA A 67 33.97 6.68 -8.88
CA ALA A 67 34.87 6.88 -10.01
C ALA A 67 34.58 5.98 -11.23
N GLY A 68 33.30 5.75 -11.54
CA GLY A 68 32.89 4.89 -12.64
C GLY A 68 32.89 3.39 -12.35
N ASN A 69 33.21 2.97 -11.13
CA ASN A 69 33.07 1.58 -10.69
C ASN A 69 31.76 1.40 -9.92
N VAL A 70 31.05 0.31 -10.19
CA VAL A 70 29.81 -0.05 -9.52
C VAL A 70 30.06 -1.28 -8.66
N LEU A 71 29.88 -1.16 -7.34
CA LEU A 71 29.89 -2.28 -6.42
C LEU A 71 28.45 -2.76 -6.22
N THR A 72 28.16 -4.00 -6.56
CA THR A 72 26.78 -4.55 -6.53
C THR A 72 26.75 -6.00 -6.11
N LEU A 73 25.57 -6.47 -5.68
CA LEU A 73 25.27 -7.87 -5.48
C LEU A 73 24.77 -8.48 -6.80
N ALA A 74 25.23 -9.68 -7.14
CA ALA A 74 24.82 -10.39 -8.34
C ALA A 74 24.72 -11.89 -8.09
N SER A 75 23.86 -12.57 -8.82
CA SER A 75 23.85 -14.03 -8.92
C SER A 75 24.99 -14.51 -9.84
N ARG A 76 25.29 -15.82 -9.82
CA ARG A 76 26.25 -16.42 -10.77
C ARG A 76 25.76 -16.30 -12.22
N GLU A 77 24.45 -16.36 -12.44
CA GLU A 77 23.85 -16.18 -13.77
C GLU A 77 24.01 -14.74 -14.26
N GLU A 78 23.76 -13.77 -13.39
CA GLU A 78 23.95 -12.35 -13.71
C GLU A 78 25.42 -12.02 -13.95
N LEU A 79 26.34 -12.59 -13.15
CA LEU A 79 27.76 -12.47 -13.40
C LEU A 79 28.13 -12.98 -14.81
N ALA A 80 27.57 -14.12 -15.21
CA ALA A 80 27.80 -14.68 -16.55
C ALA A 80 27.24 -13.76 -17.64
N LEU A 81 26.08 -13.14 -17.44
CA LEU A 81 25.48 -12.16 -18.35
C LEU A 81 26.35 -10.88 -18.46
N MET A 82 26.79 -10.35 -17.33
CA MET A 82 27.70 -9.19 -17.29
C MET A 82 29.00 -9.44 -18.11
N GLN A 83 29.57 -10.64 -17.92
CA GLN A 83 30.78 -11.04 -18.67
C GLN A 83 30.51 -11.23 -20.15
N GLN A 84 29.35 -11.81 -20.54
CA GLN A 84 28.94 -11.95 -21.94
C GLN A 84 28.67 -10.60 -22.61
N ASP A 85 28.25 -9.61 -21.86
CA ASP A 85 28.08 -8.24 -22.35
C ASP A 85 29.38 -7.43 -22.37
N GLY A 86 30.50 -8.07 -22.03
CA GLY A 86 31.85 -7.47 -22.10
C GLY A 86 32.17 -6.53 -20.95
N LEU A 87 31.40 -6.58 -19.86
CA LEU A 87 31.70 -5.78 -18.66
C LEU A 87 32.94 -6.35 -17.94
N GLU A 88 33.83 -5.48 -17.50
CA GLU A 88 34.93 -5.85 -16.62
C GLU A 88 34.41 -6.06 -15.19
N VAL A 89 34.17 -7.31 -14.82
CA VAL A 89 33.58 -7.66 -13.51
C VAL A 89 34.60 -8.43 -12.69
N VAL A 90 34.86 -7.95 -11.48
CA VAL A 90 35.69 -8.61 -10.49
C VAL A 90 34.79 -9.14 -9.35
N VAL A 91 34.86 -10.45 -9.09
CA VAL A 91 34.22 -11.03 -7.91
C VAL A 91 35.05 -10.64 -6.69
N VAL A 92 34.48 -9.78 -5.85
CA VAL A 92 35.14 -9.30 -4.64
C VAL A 92 35.03 -10.36 -3.54
N MET A 93 33.89 -11.06 -3.49
CA MET A 93 33.61 -12.09 -2.46
C MET A 93 32.55 -13.10 -2.89
N GLU A 94 32.66 -14.33 -2.32
CA GLU A 94 31.80 -15.47 -2.66
C GLU A 94 31.07 -16.09 -1.47
N SER A 95 31.07 -15.51 -0.27
CA SER A 95 30.45 -16.16 0.91
C SER A 95 29.63 -15.21 1.75
N GLU A 96 28.55 -15.76 2.32
CA GLU A 96 27.56 -15.11 3.17
C GLU A 96 28.16 -14.40 4.39
N ASP A 97 29.09 -15.03 5.09
CA ASP A 97 29.79 -14.43 6.25
C ASP A 97 30.56 -13.18 5.87
N LYS A 98 31.10 -13.17 4.66
CA LYS A 98 31.82 -12.02 4.13
C LYS A 98 30.87 -10.91 3.66
N LEU A 99 29.68 -11.24 3.17
CA LEU A 99 28.64 -10.24 2.86
C LEU A 99 28.18 -9.49 4.12
N THR A 100 28.01 -10.20 5.20
CA THR A 100 27.70 -9.60 6.52
C THR A 100 28.84 -8.67 6.97
N LEU A 101 30.09 -9.09 6.78
CA LEU A 101 31.26 -8.26 7.09
C LEU A 101 31.36 -7.03 6.21
N ILE A 102 30.96 -7.12 4.94
CA ILE A 102 30.95 -5.97 4.01
C ILE A 102 29.82 -5.03 4.31
N LYS A 103 28.61 -5.53 4.56
CA LYS A 103 27.51 -4.69 5.05
C LYS A 103 27.96 -3.93 6.30
N ARG A 104 28.65 -4.58 7.24
CA ARG A 104 29.29 -3.92 8.40
C ARG A 104 30.40 -2.94 7.99
N ALA A 105 31.22 -3.28 6.98
CA ALA A 105 32.31 -2.41 6.54
C ALA A 105 31.82 -1.19 5.75
N LEU A 106 30.77 -1.35 4.94
CA LEU A 106 30.15 -0.27 4.17
C LEU A 106 29.27 0.64 5.04
N TYR A 107 28.60 0.07 6.05
CA TYR A 107 27.64 0.79 6.90
C TYR A 107 28.10 0.98 8.35
N GLY A 108 29.33 0.52 8.69
CA GLY A 108 29.89 0.55 10.05
C GLY A 108 29.25 -0.46 11.00
N GLU A 109 29.83 -0.57 12.20
CA GLU A 109 29.23 -1.35 13.31
C GLU A 109 27.97 -0.65 13.78
N LYS A 110 26.81 -1.05 13.25
CA LYS A 110 25.50 -0.44 13.46
C LYS A 110 25.42 1.00 13.00
N LEU A 111 24.93 1.23 11.80
CA LEU A 111 24.28 2.49 11.51
C LEU A 111 23.10 2.61 12.48
N GLN A 112 23.28 3.30 13.59
CA GLN A 112 22.13 3.73 14.38
C GLN A 112 21.38 4.70 13.49
N LEU A 113 20.15 4.32 13.06
CA LEU A 113 19.27 5.31 12.47
C LEU A 113 19.17 6.49 13.43
N ASP A 114 19.15 7.67 12.88
CA ASP A 114 18.97 8.88 13.68
C ASP A 114 17.71 8.73 14.53
N PRO A 115 17.74 9.12 15.82
CA PRO A 115 16.58 9.03 16.72
C PRO A 115 15.31 9.75 16.21
N ILE A 116 15.42 10.55 15.16
CA ILE A 116 14.26 11.15 14.49
C ILE A 116 13.34 10.11 13.84
N TYR A 117 13.88 8.94 13.46
CA TYR A 117 13.12 7.84 12.93
C TYR A 117 12.70 6.89 14.05
N HIS A 118 11.39 6.68 14.18
CA HIS A 118 10.85 5.83 15.23
C HIS A 118 11.01 4.35 14.89
N ARG A 119 11.45 3.56 15.87
CA ARG A 119 11.32 2.12 15.81
C ARG A 119 9.86 1.71 16.07
N TYR A 120 9.48 0.54 15.60
CA TYR A 120 8.09 0.07 15.74
C TYR A 120 7.61 0.04 17.21
N ASP A 121 8.45 -0.43 18.14
CA ASP A 121 8.14 -0.44 19.58
C ASP A 121 7.91 0.97 20.14
N GLN A 122 8.60 1.98 19.62
CA GLN A 122 8.41 3.39 20.00
C GLN A 122 7.09 3.94 19.47
N ILE A 123 6.75 3.60 18.20
CA ILE A 123 5.46 3.97 17.59
C ILE A 123 4.30 3.39 18.40
N VAL A 124 4.35 2.09 18.71
CA VAL A 124 3.32 1.40 19.49
C VAL A 124 3.17 2.03 20.88
N ARG A 125 4.29 2.26 21.59
CA ARG A 125 4.28 2.87 22.91
C ARG A 125 3.67 4.27 22.88
N ARG A 126 4.07 5.08 21.89
CA ARG A 126 3.55 6.44 21.73
C ARG A 126 2.05 6.45 21.47
N ALA A 127 1.57 5.58 20.61
CA ALA A 127 0.13 5.43 20.33
C ALA A 127 -0.65 4.91 21.55
N ASP A 128 -0.07 3.99 22.33
CA ASP A 128 -0.70 3.48 23.56
C ASP A 128 -0.78 4.57 24.67
N GLU A 129 0.24 5.44 24.76
CA GLU A 129 0.19 6.61 25.63
C GLU A 129 -0.95 7.57 25.25
N LEU A 130 -1.11 7.83 23.93
CA LEU A 130 -2.23 8.64 23.42
C LEU A 130 -3.58 7.97 23.71
N ALA A 131 -3.71 6.67 23.44
CA ALA A 131 -4.94 5.92 23.69
C ALA A 131 -5.31 5.86 25.18
N LYS A 132 -4.31 5.81 26.06
CA LYS A 132 -4.54 5.86 27.51
C LYS A 132 -4.98 7.25 27.98
N ALA A 133 -4.42 8.30 27.38
CA ALA A 133 -4.75 9.69 27.73
C ALA A 133 -6.12 10.13 27.13
N HIS A 134 -6.48 9.59 25.95
CA HIS A 134 -7.66 9.97 25.18
C HIS A 134 -8.43 8.72 24.67
N PRO A 135 -8.96 7.88 25.58
CA PRO A 135 -9.57 6.60 25.22
C PRO A 135 -10.86 6.73 24.37
N GLU A 136 -11.45 7.92 24.36
CA GLU A 136 -12.60 8.25 23.51
C GLU A 136 -12.21 8.64 22.08
N LEU A 137 -10.98 9.10 21.86
CA LEU A 137 -10.51 9.65 20.57
C LEU A 137 -9.72 8.66 19.74
N ILE A 138 -9.00 7.73 20.37
CA ILE A 138 -8.13 6.78 19.68
C ILE A 138 -8.20 5.39 20.29
N THR A 139 -8.27 4.36 19.44
CA THR A 139 -8.20 2.95 19.85
C THR A 139 -7.29 2.16 18.94
N ARG A 140 -6.55 1.21 19.53
CA ARG A 140 -5.67 0.30 18.81
C ARG A 140 -6.44 -0.96 18.38
N LEU A 141 -6.20 -1.40 17.15
CA LEU A 141 -6.75 -2.61 16.56
C LEU A 141 -5.59 -3.48 16.05
N GLN A 142 -5.50 -4.73 16.47
CA GLN A 142 -4.60 -5.67 15.81
C GLN A 142 -5.27 -6.19 14.56
N ILE A 143 -4.70 -5.88 13.39
CA ILE A 143 -5.26 -6.25 12.08
C ILE A 143 -4.63 -7.51 11.50
N GLY A 144 -3.51 -7.96 12.05
CA GLY A 144 -2.80 -9.16 11.63
C GLY A 144 -1.47 -9.30 12.34
N GLU A 145 -0.63 -10.13 11.75
CA GLU A 145 0.73 -10.43 12.19
C GLU A 145 1.65 -10.48 10.96
N THR A 146 2.95 -10.32 11.17
CA THR A 146 3.93 -10.46 10.09
C THR A 146 4.13 -11.91 9.68
N THR A 147 4.60 -12.10 8.44
CA THR A 147 4.81 -13.42 7.85
C THR A 147 5.85 -14.23 8.61
N GLN A 148 7.00 -13.66 8.94
CA GLN A 148 8.14 -14.38 9.47
C GLN A 148 8.15 -14.46 11.01
N PHE A 149 8.13 -13.32 11.69
CA PHE A 149 8.32 -13.29 13.14
C PHE A 149 7.02 -13.12 13.93
N ARG A 150 5.86 -13.15 13.26
CA ARG A 150 4.55 -13.03 13.90
C ARG A 150 4.42 -11.78 14.78
N GLN A 151 5.11 -10.70 14.39
CA GLN A 151 4.94 -9.42 15.05
C GLN A 151 3.55 -8.87 14.77
N PRO A 152 2.84 -8.33 15.77
CA PRO A 152 1.52 -7.79 15.54
C PRO A 152 1.58 -6.56 14.64
N ILE A 153 0.64 -6.48 13.69
CA ILE A 153 0.42 -5.31 12.84
C ILE A 153 -0.78 -4.56 13.41
N TYR A 154 -0.59 -3.29 13.74
CA TYR A 154 -1.61 -2.46 14.36
C TYR A 154 -2.15 -1.39 13.42
N ALA A 155 -3.48 -1.25 13.43
CA ALA A 155 -4.16 -0.06 12.98
C ALA A 155 -4.64 0.74 14.21
N TYR A 156 -4.69 2.05 14.07
CA TYR A 156 -5.26 2.96 15.07
C TYR A 156 -6.48 3.63 14.46
N ARG A 157 -7.64 3.52 15.12
CA ARG A 157 -8.86 4.19 14.69
C ARG A 157 -9.06 5.43 15.55
N LEU A 158 -9.28 6.56 14.89
CA LEU A 158 -9.49 7.87 15.49
C LEU A 158 -10.83 8.44 15.06
N SER A 159 -11.56 8.99 16.00
CA SER A 159 -12.77 9.79 15.80
C SER A 159 -13.13 10.49 17.13
N ASN A 160 -14.21 11.24 17.17
CA ASN A 160 -14.72 11.84 18.40
C ASN A 160 -15.32 10.83 19.40
N ASP A 161 -15.55 9.60 19.00
CA ASP A 161 -16.02 8.49 19.84
C ASP A 161 -15.62 7.15 19.20
N VAL A 162 -14.52 6.56 19.69
CA VAL A 162 -14.02 5.25 19.21
C VAL A 162 -14.60 4.07 20.01
N THR A 163 -15.51 4.29 20.96
CA THR A 163 -16.12 3.20 21.73
C THR A 163 -17.05 2.34 20.88
N ARG A 164 -17.52 2.88 19.76
CA ARG A 164 -18.39 2.21 18.78
C ARG A 164 -18.01 2.60 17.36
N LEU A 165 -18.35 1.73 16.40
CA LEU A 165 -18.32 2.09 14.97
C LEU A 165 -19.46 3.05 14.65
N GLN A 166 -19.15 4.07 13.87
CA GLN A 166 -20.11 5.10 13.49
C GLN A 166 -20.45 5.03 12.00
N GLU A 167 -21.66 5.46 11.66
CA GLU A 167 -22.13 5.57 10.27
C GLU A 167 -21.53 6.83 9.61
N ARG A 168 -20.23 6.79 9.29
CA ARG A 168 -19.47 7.90 8.70
C ARG A 168 -18.56 7.39 7.61
N PRO A 169 -18.13 8.26 6.67
CA PRO A 169 -17.04 7.91 5.77
C PRO A 169 -15.79 7.55 6.56
N ALA A 170 -15.08 6.53 6.10
CA ALA A 170 -13.79 6.16 6.67
C ALA A 170 -12.66 6.50 5.70
N VAL A 171 -11.52 6.93 6.26
CA VAL A 171 -10.29 7.20 5.51
C VAL A 171 -9.13 6.43 6.12
N LEU A 172 -8.17 6.02 5.28
CA LEU A 172 -7.03 5.21 5.68
C LEU A 172 -5.72 5.90 5.28
N PHE A 173 -4.79 5.97 6.21
CA PHE A 173 -3.40 6.34 5.93
C PHE A 173 -2.49 5.22 6.41
N ASN A 174 -1.61 4.77 5.53
CA ASN A 174 -0.65 3.73 5.86
C ASN A 174 0.73 4.05 5.32
N GLY A 175 1.77 3.43 5.89
CA GLY A 175 3.15 3.60 5.49
C GLY A 175 3.94 2.29 5.57
N CYS A 176 5.17 2.33 5.06
CA CYS A 176 6.12 1.23 5.16
C CYS A 176 5.60 -0.11 4.62
N HIS A 177 5.01 -0.14 3.43
CA HIS A 177 4.94 -1.37 2.64
C HIS A 177 6.37 -1.81 2.29
N HIS A 178 7.21 -0.87 1.87
CA HIS A 178 8.64 -1.06 1.76
C HIS A 178 9.29 -0.54 3.02
N SER A 179 10.16 -1.33 3.59
CA SER A 179 10.66 -1.05 4.93
C SER A 179 11.77 0.00 5.01
N ASP A 180 12.48 0.23 3.93
CA ASP A 180 13.45 1.33 3.80
C ASP A 180 12.81 2.71 3.61
N GLU A 181 11.51 2.75 3.31
CA GLU A 181 10.73 3.96 3.09
C GLU A 181 10.08 4.45 4.41
N VAL A 182 10.90 4.65 5.44
CA VAL A 182 10.46 4.94 6.83
C VAL A 182 9.71 6.27 6.99
N MET A 183 9.85 7.19 6.04
CA MET A 183 9.13 8.48 6.08
C MET A 183 7.60 8.30 6.15
N GLY A 184 7.06 7.24 5.54
CA GLY A 184 5.66 6.92 5.65
C GLY A 184 5.19 6.73 7.10
N ALA A 185 5.99 6.04 7.92
CA ALA A 185 5.69 5.88 9.35
C ALA A 185 5.70 7.23 10.09
N GLU A 186 6.70 8.07 9.84
CA GLU A 186 6.83 9.37 10.50
C GLU A 186 5.65 10.30 10.19
N ILE A 187 5.19 10.32 8.93
CA ILE A 187 4.03 11.12 8.52
C ILE A 187 2.75 10.61 9.21
N VAL A 188 2.54 9.29 9.25
CA VAL A 188 1.35 8.69 9.88
C VAL A 188 1.35 8.89 11.40
N VAL A 189 2.52 8.80 12.06
CA VAL A 189 2.66 9.11 13.50
C VAL A 189 2.38 10.59 13.78
N ALA A 190 2.95 11.49 13.00
CA ALA A 190 2.71 12.92 13.14
C ALA A 190 1.22 13.28 12.92
N LEU A 191 0.56 12.61 11.96
CA LEU A 191 -0.89 12.76 11.76
C LEU A 191 -1.68 12.30 12.99
N MET A 192 -1.33 11.14 13.58
CA MET A 192 -1.95 10.63 14.80
C MET A 192 -1.88 11.66 15.93
N GLU A 193 -0.70 12.19 16.17
CA GLU A 193 -0.46 13.20 17.21
C GLU A 193 -1.25 14.49 16.95
N LYS A 194 -1.22 14.96 15.69
CA LYS A 194 -1.97 16.16 15.28
C LYS A 194 -3.47 16.01 15.51
N LEU A 195 -4.05 14.85 15.13
CA LEU A 195 -5.48 14.60 15.30
C LEU A 195 -5.89 14.58 16.77
N VAL A 196 -5.13 13.92 17.63
CA VAL A 196 -5.44 13.85 19.07
C VAL A 196 -5.23 15.21 19.74
N ALA A 197 -4.11 15.88 19.48
CA ALA A 197 -3.80 17.17 20.10
C ALA A 197 -4.71 18.31 19.60
N GLY A 198 -5.10 18.26 18.32
CA GLY A 198 -5.92 19.31 17.69
C GLY A 198 -7.41 19.21 18.00
N TYR A 199 -7.92 18.04 18.43
CA TYR A 199 -9.34 17.87 18.71
C TYR A 199 -9.81 18.80 19.84
N GLY A 200 -10.86 19.56 19.58
CA GLY A 200 -11.39 20.58 20.49
C GLY A 200 -10.62 21.91 20.49
N HIS A 201 -9.48 21.98 19.80
CA HIS A 201 -8.61 23.15 19.73
C HIS A 201 -8.47 23.72 18.31
N GLU A 202 -8.31 22.85 17.32
CA GLU A 202 -8.26 23.21 15.90
C GLU A 202 -9.61 22.90 15.24
N GLN A 203 -10.22 23.91 14.60
CA GLN A 203 -11.55 23.79 14.01
C GLN A 203 -11.62 22.69 12.94
N GLU A 204 -10.62 22.61 12.03
CA GLU A 204 -10.58 21.62 10.97
C GLU A 204 -10.40 20.20 11.54
N VAL A 205 -9.45 20.01 12.46
CA VAL A 205 -9.22 18.69 13.12
C VAL A 205 -10.47 18.23 13.85
N THR A 206 -11.12 19.15 14.58
CA THR A 206 -12.38 18.85 15.28
C THR A 206 -13.48 18.47 14.29
N ALA A 207 -13.58 19.16 13.16
CA ALA A 207 -14.56 18.82 12.11
C ALA A 207 -14.29 17.42 11.51
N TRP A 208 -13.03 17.08 11.19
CA TRP A 208 -12.67 15.76 10.69
C TRP A 208 -13.00 14.65 11.70
N MET A 209 -12.56 14.79 12.94
CA MET A 209 -12.81 13.80 14.00
C MET A 209 -14.31 13.63 14.30
N ASN A 210 -15.12 14.67 14.06
CA ASN A 210 -16.58 14.64 14.24
C ASN A 210 -17.32 14.00 13.05
N SER A 211 -16.74 14.03 11.83
CA SER A 211 -17.43 13.61 10.61
C SER A 211 -16.85 12.34 9.97
N LEU A 212 -15.66 11.91 10.36
CA LEU A 212 -14.94 10.78 9.78
C LEU A 212 -14.57 9.73 10.83
N GLU A 213 -14.30 8.52 10.38
CA GLU A 213 -13.48 7.53 11.06
C GLU A 213 -12.13 7.47 10.35
N ILE A 214 -11.05 7.84 11.04
CA ILE A 214 -9.71 7.90 10.49
C ILE A 214 -8.91 6.69 10.97
N TYR A 215 -8.39 5.90 10.04
CA TYR A 215 -7.59 4.71 10.33
C TYR A 215 -6.15 4.97 9.93
N LEU A 216 -5.23 4.65 10.82
CA LEU A 216 -3.80 4.86 10.66
C LEU A 216 -3.08 3.52 10.83
N VAL A 217 -2.28 3.12 9.84
CA VAL A 217 -1.38 1.96 9.91
C VAL A 217 0.04 2.46 9.67
N PRO A 218 0.77 2.90 10.70
CA PRO A 218 2.08 3.50 10.51
C PRO A 218 3.08 2.59 9.80
N VAL A 219 3.03 1.28 10.09
CA VAL A 219 3.96 0.31 9.52
C VAL A 219 3.20 -0.95 9.11
N VAL A 220 3.16 -1.23 7.81
CA VAL A 220 2.60 -2.47 7.26
C VAL A 220 3.60 -3.62 7.37
N ASN A 221 4.85 -3.39 6.96
CA ASN A 221 5.94 -4.36 6.96
C ASN A 221 6.81 -4.21 8.22
N VAL A 222 6.30 -4.71 9.36
CA VAL A 222 6.94 -4.52 10.67
C VAL A 222 8.28 -5.24 10.77
N ASP A 223 8.39 -6.47 10.26
CA ASP A 223 9.64 -7.23 10.31
C ASP A 223 10.76 -6.52 9.53
N GLY A 224 10.46 -6.09 8.31
CA GLY A 224 11.41 -5.33 7.50
C GLY A 224 11.77 -3.97 8.13
N HIS A 225 10.78 -3.25 8.65
CA HIS A 225 10.99 -1.98 9.34
C HIS A 225 11.95 -2.13 10.54
N ASN A 226 11.85 -3.24 11.28
CA ASN A 226 12.78 -3.54 12.37
C ASN A 226 14.22 -3.77 11.87
N VAL A 227 14.40 -4.37 10.69
CA VAL A 227 15.73 -4.53 10.07
C VAL A 227 16.33 -3.16 9.74
N VAL A 228 15.54 -2.27 9.14
CA VAL A 228 15.98 -0.91 8.78
C VAL A 228 16.29 -0.10 10.04
N THR A 229 15.35 -0.01 10.97
CA THR A 229 15.47 0.87 12.12
C THR A 229 16.43 0.37 13.21
N SER A 230 16.80 -0.92 13.19
CA SER A 230 17.91 -1.43 14.00
C SER A 230 19.30 -1.13 13.41
N GLY A 231 19.34 -0.61 12.18
CA GLY A 231 20.58 -0.38 11.44
C GLY A 231 21.23 -1.66 10.90
N HIS A 232 20.49 -2.77 10.87
CA HIS A 232 21.01 -4.03 10.32
C HIS A 232 21.18 -3.91 8.79
N ASP A 233 20.15 -3.46 8.08
CA ASP A 233 20.23 -3.08 6.67
C ASP A 233 19.29 -1.90 6.40
N PRO A 234 19.79 -0.67 6.31
CA PRO A 234 18.98 0.53 6.12
C PRO A 234 18.35 0.64 4.74
N ARG A 235 18.67 -0.27 3.82
CA ARG A 235 18.09 -0.34 2.46
C ARG A 235 17.26 -1.61 2.25
N TRP A 236 16.86 -2.27 3.33
CA TRP A 236 16.00 -3.45 3.26
C TRP A 236 14.57 -3.04 2.87
N ARG A 237 14.10 -3.51 1.72
CA ARG A 237 12.79 -3.16 1.16
C ARG A 237 11.69 -4.16 1.48
N LYS A 238 11.98 -5.46 1.28
CA LYS A 238 11.00 -6.55 1.31
C LYS A 238 10.58 -6.92 2.74
N ASN A 239 9.61 -7.83 2.89
CA ASN A 239 9.39 -8.48 4.18
C ASN A 239 10.51 -9.51 4.48
N LEU A 240 10.39 -10.25 5.57
CA LEU A 240 11.44 -11.21 5.96
C LEU A 240 11.07 -12.66 5.67
N ARG A 241 10.18 -12.92 4.69
CA ARG A 241 9.89 -14.31 4.32
C ARG A 241 11.18 -15.05 3.92
N ASP A 242 11.39 -16.19 4.57
CA ASP A 242 12.35 -17.19 4.10
C ASP A 242 11.79 -17.85 2.84
N VAL A 243 12.27 -17.43 1.67
CA VAL A 243 11.73 -17.92 0.38
C VAL A 243 12.40 -19.19 -0.11
N ASN A 244 13.59 -19.52 0.39
CA ASN A 244 14.34 -20.71 0.02
C ASN A 244 14.31 -21.84 1.08
N GLY A 245 13.79 -21.55 2.30
CA GLY A 245 13.61 -22.51 3.38
C GLY A 245 14.90 -22.88 4.11
N ASP A 246 15.94 -22.05 4.05
CA ASP A 246 17.22 -22.32 4.72
C ASP A 246 17.29 -21.82 6.17
N GLY A 247 16.25 -21.14 6.65
CA GLY A 247 16.16 -20.58 7.99
C GLY A 247 16.89 -19.24 8.16
N VAL A 248 17.44 -18.68 7.10
CA VAL A 248 18.11 -17.38 7.09
C VAL A 248 17.19 -16.33 6.50
N THR A 249 17.07 -15.19 7.13
CA THR A 249 16.19 -14.09 6.68
C THR A 249 16.89 -12.74 6.83
N GLY A 250 16.39 -11.71 6.14
CA GLY A 250 16.98 -10.36 6.22
C GLY A 250 18.31 -10.24 5.49
N ILE A 251 18.57 -11.11 4.53
CA ILE A 251 19.72 -11.07 3.62
C ILE A 251 19.20 -11.06 2.20
N TYR A 252 19.68 -10.11 1.39
CA TYR A 252 19.33 -10.07 -0.03
C TYR A 252 19.73 -11.41 -0.72
N PRO A 253 18.87 -12.01 -1.58
CA PRO A 253 17.62 -11.45 -2.13
C PRO A 253 16.33 -11.92 -1.43
N GLU A 254 16.42 -12.41 -0.19
CA GLU A 254 15.28 -12.94 0.56
C GLU A 254 14.09 -11.98 0.65
N GLY A 255 12.92 -12.53 0.98
CA GLY A 255 11.71 -11.76 1.22
C GLY A 255 10.80 -11.61 0.00
N VAL A 256 9.64 -10.99 0.23
CA VAL A 256 8.60 -10.66 -0.75
C VAL A 256 8.34 -9.16 -0.72
N ASP A 257 8.18 -8.54 -1.89
CA ASP A 257 7.70 -7.17 -2.00
C ASP A 257 6.20 -7.14 -1.66
N VAL A 258 5.88 -6.68 -0.45
CA VAL A 258 4.50 -6.67 0.03
C VAL A 258 3.60 -5.73 -0.78
N ASN A 259 4.15 -4.75 -1.50
CA ASN A 259 3.38 -3.94 -2.44
C ASN A 259 3.31 -4.53 -3.86
N ARG A 260 3.51 -5.85 -3.97
CA ARG A 260 3.26 -6.65 -5.19
C ARG A 260 2.37 -7.86 -4.93
N GLY A 261 1.91 -8.05 -3.68
CA GLY A 261 1.13 -9.20 -3.23
C GLY A 261 -0.39 -9.05 -3.30
N TYR A 262 -0.94 -7.92 -3.76
CA TYR A 262 -2.38 -7.68 -3.79
C TYR A 262 -3.08 -8.33 -4.99
N ASP A 263 -4.28 -8.88 -4.77
CA ASP A 263 -5.08 -9.60 -5.78
C ASP A 263 -5.86 -8.63 -6.68
N PHE A 264 -5.15 -7.87 -7.49
CA PHE A 264 -5.74 -7.15 -8.62
C PHE A 264 -4.77 -7.24 -9.80
N ASN A 265 -5.14 -8.02 -10.82
CA ASN A 265 -4.25 -8.35 -11.93
C ASN A 265 -2.86 -8.84 -11.47
N TRP A 266 -2.83 -9.58 -10.36
CA TRP A 266 -1.61 -9.96 -9.63
C TRP A 266 -0.53 -10.58 -10.52
N ALA A 267 -0.93 -11.49 -11.43
CA ALA A 267 0.02 -12.16 -12.31
C ALA A 267 0.73 -11.24 -13.32
N MET A 268 0.25 -10.01 -13.46
CA MET A 268 0.77 -9.02 -14.40
C MET A 268 1.66 -7.97 -13.74
N GLY A 269 1.77 -8.00 -12.40
CA GLY A 269 2.61 -7.08 -11.64
C GLY A 269 3.78 -7.77 -10.97
N GLY A 270 4.84 -7.02 -10.69
CA GLY A 270 6.05 -7.57 -10.10
C GLY A 270 6.68 -8.68 -10.94
N THR A 271 7.37 -9.60 -10.28
CA THR A 271 7.95 -10.80 -10.90
C THR A 271 7.66 -12.04 -10.08
N ASP A 272 7.75 -13.22 -10.69
CA ASP A 272 7.72 -14.53 -10.02
C ASP A 272 9.12 -15.04 -9.64
N ASP A 273 10.17 -14.29 -9.99
CA ASP A 273 11.55 -14.58 -9.59
C ASP A 273 11.80 -14.11 -8.15
N PRO A 274 12.03 -15.03 -7.17
CA PRO A 274 12.27 -14.69 -5.79
C PRO A 274 13.58 -13.92 -5.54
N LEU A 275 14.48 -13.93 -6.53
CA LEU A 275 15.76 -13.22 -6.46
C LEU A 275 15.65 -11.74 -6.82
N LYS A 276 14.48 -11.26 -7.23
CA LYS A 276 14.27 -9.85 -7.63
C LYS A 276 13.65 -9.04 -6.50
N ALA A 277 13.97 -7.76 -6.48
CA ALA A 277 13.49 -6.80 -5.48
C ALA A 277 11.96 -6.66 -5.48
N ASN A 278 11.32 -6.82 -6.65
CA ASN A 278 9.88 -6.76 -6.84
C ASN A 278 9.20 -8.14 -6.92
N TYR A 279 9.75 -9.17 -6.27
CA TYR A 279 9.14 -10.49 -6.17
C TYR A 279 7.76 -10.40 -5.49
N ARG A 280 6.71 -10.86 -6.21
CA ARG A 280 5.30 -10.69 -5.82
C ARG A 280 4.76 -11.75 -4.85
N GLY A 281 5.62 -12.71 -4.43
CA GLY A 281 5.19 -13.85 -3.62
C GLY A 281 4.68 -15.02 -4.46
N ALA A 282 4.28 -16.11 -3.79
CA ALA A 282 3.87 -17.37 -4.44
C ALA A 282 2.44 -17.30 -5.03
N HIS A 283 1.56 -16.49 -4.46
CA HIS A 283 0.18 -16.28 -4.90
C HIS A 283 -0.36 -14.95 -4.32
N PRO A 284 -1.50 -14.43 -4.82
CA PRO A 284 -2.12 -13.24 -4.23
C PRO A 284 -2.32 -13.43 -2.72
N PHE A 285 -1.98 -12.41 -1.95
CA PHE A 285 -2.05 -12.45 -0.48
C PHE A 285 -1.28 -13.63 0.14
N SER A 286 -0.15 -14.02 -0.43
CA SER A 286 0.73 -15.02 0.18
C SER A 286 1.34 -14.54 1.50
N GLU A 287 1.48 -13.23 1.66
CA GLU A 287 2.09 -12.63 2.83
C GLU A 287 1.04 -12.19 3.86
N ALA A 288 1.35 -12.42 5.14
CA ALA A 288 0.43 -12.08 6.22
C ALA A 288 0.21 -10.56 6.35
N GLU A 289 1.19 -9.75 5.98
CA GLU A 289 1.11 -8.29 5.89
C GLU A 289 0.01 -7.85 4.91
N ASN A 290 -0.03 -8.45 3.71
CA ASN A 290 -1.09 -8.20 2.74
C ASN A 290 -2.46 -8.68 3.26
N CYS A 291 -2.50 -9.85 3.93
CA CYS A 291 -3.73 -10.36 4.55
C CYS A 291 -4.23 -9.43 5.65
N ALA A 292 -3.35 -8.79 6.43
CA ALA A 292 -3.72 -7.82 7.45
C ALA A 292 -4.42 -6.59 6.84
N MET A 293 -3.89 -6.04 5.77
CA MET A 293 -4.51 -4.91 5.04
C MET A 293 -5.84 -5.31 4.41
N ARG A 294 -5.93 -6.51 3.83
CA ARG A 294 -7.20 -7.06 3.33
C ARG A 294 -8.23 -7.21 4.45
N HIS A 295 -7.83 -7.78 5.60
CA HIS A 295 -8.71 -7.95 6.75
C HIS A 295 -9.28 -6.60 7.23
N LEU A 296 -8.43 -5.57 7.30
CA LEU A 296 -8.88 -4.23 7.64
C LEU A 296 -9.91 -3.71 6.62
N ALA A 297 -9.66 -3.86 5.33
CA ALA A 297 -10.59 -3.46 4.26
C ALA A 297 -11.88 -4.29 4.23
N ASP A 298 -11.85 -5.55 4.69
CA ASP A 298 -13.05 -6.39 4.82
C ASP A 298 -13.94 -5.97 6.00
N THR A 299 -13.33 -5.40 7.05
CA THR A 299 -14.07 -4.94 8.24
C THR A 299 -14.60 -3.52 8.10
N ARG A 300 -14.02 -2.71 7.21
CA ARG A 300 -14.40 -1.32 6.99
C ARG A 300 -14.21 -0.91 5.55
N GLN A 301 -15.26 -0.34 4.94
CA GLN A 301 -15.15 0.32 3.64
C GLN A 301 -14.49 1.68 3.81
N PHE A 302 -13.41 1.91 3.07
CA PHE A 302 -12.78 3.21 3.02
C PHE A 302 -13.32 4.00 1.83
N LEU A 303 -13.34 5.32 1.97
CA LEU A 303 -13.71 6.26 0.93
C LEU A 303 -12.48 6.74 0.18
N LEU A 304 -11.46 7.08 0.95
CA LEU A 304 -10.17 7.60 0.51
C LEU A 304 -9.07 6.91 1.30
N SER A 305 -7.97 6.62 0.66
CA SER A 305 -6.77 6.10 1.32
C SER A 305 -5.48 6.63 0.71
N VAL A 306 -4.42 6.62 1.51
CA VAL A 306 -3.06 6.95 1.11
C VAL A 306 -2.10 5.90 1.63
N SER A 307 -1.28 5.37 0.73
CA SER A 307 -0.08 4.61 1.06
C SER A 307 1.14 5.50 0.84
N TYR A 308 1.82 5.84 1.95
CA TYR A 308 3.05 6.62 1.88
C TYR A 308 4.23 5.75 1.51
N HIS A 309 4.95 6.21 0.50
CA HIS A 309 6.17 5.64 -0.04
C HIS A 309 7.27 6.71 -0.11
N SER A 310 8.46 6.35 -0.49
CA SER A 310 9.55 7.21 -0.93
C SER A 310 10.35 6.48 -2.02
N GLN A 311 10.90 7.20 -2.99
CA GLN A 311 11.00 8.63 -3.11
C GLN A 311 10.55 9.09 -4.50
N GLY A 312 10.11 10.37 -4.66
CA GLY A 312 9.76 10.83 -6.00
C GLY A 312 9.10 12.20 -6.07
N GLU A 313 8.54 12.73 -4.98
CA GLU A 313 7.71 13.96 -4.97
C GLU A 313 6.55 13.85 -5.98
N VAL A 314 5.89 12.69 -6.01
CA VAL A 314 4.81 12.38 -6.96
C VAL A 314 3.67 11.63 -6.27
N ILE A 315 2.44 11.87 -6.72
CA ILE A 315 1.26 11.12 -6.32
C ILE A 315 0.84 10.22 -7.48
N TYR A 316 0.89 8.90 -7.24
CA TYR A 316 0.30 7.93 -8.16
C TYR A 316 -1.15 7.68 -7.79
N TYR A 317 -2.01 7.64 -8.83
CA TYR A 317 -3.44 7.37 -8.68
C TYR A 317 -3.88 6.21 -9.59
N PRO A 318 -4.97 5.48 -9.29
CA PRO A 318 -5.54 4.48 -10.16
C PRO A 318 -5.97 5.12 -11.48
N TRP A 319 -5.72 4.51 -12.53
CA TRP A 319 -4.64 3.82 -13.25
C TRP A 319 -4.67 4.20 -14.73
N SER A 320 -3.63 3.89 -15.48
CA SER A 320 -3.69 3.82 -16.94
C SER A 320 -3.39 2.39 -17.39
N TRP A 321 -4.38 1.72 -17.99
CA TRP A 321 -4.27 0.35 -18.50
C TRP A 321 -4.35 0.34 -20.01
N HIS A 322 -3.25 0.01 -20.70
CA HIS A 322 -3.18 0.08 -22.17
C HIS A 322 -3.74 1.40 -22.74
N GLY A 323 -3.51 2.51 -22.03
CA GLY A 323 -4.04 3.83 -22.38
C GLY A 323 -5.51 4.07 -21.94
N LEU A 324 -6.16 3.08 -21.32
CA LEU A 324 -7.51 3.25 -20.78
C LEU A 324 -7.43 3.71 -19.31
N PRO A 325 -8.09 4.81 -18.96
CA PRO A 325 -8.14 5.28 -17.58
C PRO A 325 -9.05 4.40 -16.71
N ALA A 326 -8.91 4.53 -15.41
CA ALA A 326 -9.85 3.97 -14.45
C ALA A 326 -11.26 4.55 -14.64
N PRO A 327 -12.34 3.81 -14.32
CA PRO A 327 -13.71 4.30 -14.47
C PRO A 327 -13.99 5.67 -13.84
N ASP A 328 -13.43 5.93 -12.66
CA ASP A 328 -13.58 7.20 -11.92
C ASP A 328 -12.45 8.20 -12.17
N ASP A 329 -11.61 8.01 -13.18
CA ASP A 329 -10.39 8.81 -13.45
C ASP A 329 -10.59 10.32 -13.23
N ALA A 330 -11.67 10.86 -13.72
CA ALA A 330 -11.92 12.28 -13.66
C ALA A 330 -12.09 12.83 -12.23
N VAL A 331 -12.64 12.04 -11.30
CA VAL A 331 -12.76 12.40 -9.87
C VAL A 331 -11.44 12.12 -9.16
N ILE A 332 -10.88 10.95 -9.37
CA ILE A 332 -9.61 10.51 -8.76
C ILE A 332 -8.49 11.48 -9.11
N LYS A 333 -8.35 11.82 -10.40
CA LYS A 333 -7.34 12.74 -10.89
C LYS A 333 -7.51 14.17 -10.35
N ALA A 334 -8.76 14.63 -10.20
CA ALA A 334 -9.03 15.93 -9.60
C ALA A 334 -8.57 15.99 -8.15
N ILE A 335 -8.85 14.93 -7.36
CA ILE A 335 -8.40 14.80 -5.98
C ILE A 335 -6.86 14.75 -5.93
N ALA A 336 -6.21 13.90 -6.73
CA ALA A 336 -4.75 13.81 -6.80
C ALA A 336 -4.12 15.17 -7.15
N THR A 337 -4.70 15.91 -8.09
CA THR A 337 -4.21 17.23 -8.49
C THR A 337 -4.28 18.23 -7.36
N ASP A 338 -5.42 18.28 -6.67
CA ASP A 338 -5.61 19.19 -5.54
C ASP A 338 -4.67 18.86 -4.38
N VAL A 339 -4.58 17.58 -3.99
CA VAL A 339 -3.66 17.13 -2.95
C VAL A 339 -2.21 17.47 -3.30
N ALA A 340 -1.78 17.18 -4.53
CA ALA A 340 -0.41 17.46 -4.97
C ALA A 340 -0.08 18.97 -4.93
N ALA A 341 -1.05 19.83 -5.27
CA ALA A 341 -0.89 21.28 -5.21
C ALA A 341 -0.61 21.82 -3.79
N HIS A 342 -0.96 21.05 -2.77
CA HIS A 342 -0.75 21.42 -1.36
C HIS A 342 0.54 20.85 -0.76
N ILE A 343 1.20 19.87 -1.40
CA ILE A 343 2.45 19.29 -0.91
C ILE A 343 3.63 19.98 -1.60
N ARG A 344 4.37 20.78 -0.84
CA ARG A 344 5.57 21.44 -1.35
C ARG A 344 6.72 20.46 -1.53
N THR A 345 7.49 20.63 -2.63
CA THR A 345 8.74 19.92 -2.84
C THR A 345 9.79 20.32 -1.81
N MET A 346 10.78 19.46 -1.55
CA MET A 346 11.85 19.69 -0.57
C MET A 346 12.65 20.97 -0.87
N ASN A 347 12.85 21.28 -2.16
CA ASN A 347 13.55 22.51 -2.56
C ASN A 347 12.66 23.78 -2.45
N GLY A 348 11.38 23.64 -2.11
CA GLY A 348 10.43 24.74 -1.95
C GLY A 348 10.02 25.47 -3.24
N GLN A 349 10.48 25.00 -4.41
CA GLN A 349 10.26 25.72 -5.70
C GLN A 349 9.01 25.23 -6.44
N GLY A 350 8.30 24.24 -5.92
CA GLY A 350 7.12 23.70 -6.57
C GLY A 350 6.28 22.85 -5.61
N THR A 351 5.38 22.09 -6.19
CA THR A 351 4.53 21.11 -5.51
C THR A 351 4.72 19.73 -6.16
N TYR A 352 4.22 18.70 -5.52
CA TYR A 352 4.32 17.35 -6.05
C TYR A 352 3.67 17.21 -7.43
N ALA A 353 4.21 16.31 -8.23
CA ALA A 353 3.61 15.92 -9.51
C ALA A 353 2.49 14.89 -9.30
N ILE A 354 1.69 14.63 -10.33
CA ILE A 354 0.75 13.51 -10.37
C ILE A 354 1.04 12.63 -11.57
N ALA A 355 0.83 11.33 -11.43
CA ALA A 355 0.92 10.39 -12.54
C ALA A 355 -0.10 9.25 -12.38
N PRO A 356 -0.69 8.73 -13.48
CA PRO A 356 -1.43 7.49 -13.39
C PRO A 356 -0.45 6.34 -13.12
N GLY A 357 -0.80 5.51 -12.17
CA GLY A 357 -0.01 4.32 -11.86
C GLY A 357 -0.39 3.09 -12.70
N GLY A 358 0.24 1.96 -12.43
CA GLY A 358 -0.08 0.67 -13.05
C GLY A 358 -1.33 0.03 -12.43
N PRO A 359 -2.01 -0.89 -13.15
CA PRO A 359 -3.27 -1.48 -12.68
C PRO A 359 -3.07 -2.87 -12.06
N SER A 360 -1.95 -3.17 -11.43
CA SER A 360 -1.64 -4.55 -11.04
C SER A 360 -0.91 -4.66 -9.71
N SER A 361 -1.25 -5.67 -8.95
CA SER A 361 -0.57 -6.24 -7.79
C SER A 361 -0.21 -5.33 -6.61
N GLN A 362 -0.41 -4.03 -6.72
CA GLN A 362 -0.14 -3.05 -5.66
C GLN A 362 -1.41 -2.77 -4.82
N SER A 363 -1.24 -2.06 -3.70
CA SER A 363 -2.34 -1.69 -2.80
C SER A 363 -3.38 -0.83 -3.51
N TYR A 364 -2.96 0.29 -4.12
CA TYR A 364 -3.90 1.29 -4.65
C TYR A 364 -4.81 0.78 -5.79
N PRO A 365 -4.37 -0.04 -6.78
CA PRO A 365 -5.29 -0.58 -7.76
C PRO A 365 -6.20 -1.66 -7.16
N TRP A 366 -5.77 -2.38 -6.10
CA TRP A 366 -6.62 -3.34 -5.41
C TRP A 366 -7.70 -2.64 -4.57
N PHE A 367 -7.33 -1.66 -3.74
CA PHE A 367 -8.28 -0.88 -2.96
C PHE A 367 -9.33 -0.23 -3.86
N TYR A 368 -8.90 0.37 -4.98
CA TYR A 368 -9.86 0.96 -5.91
C TYR A 368 -10.64 -0.10 -6.70
N GLY A 369 -9.98 -1.02 -7.36
CA GLY A 369 -10.61 -1.99 -8.28
C GLY A 369 -11.54 -2.98 -7.57
N ARG A 370 -11.14 -3.50 -6.39
CA ARG A 370 -11.90 -4.50 -5.64
C ARG A 370 -12.79 -3.90 -4.57
N ARG A 371 -12.41 -2.77 -3.96
CA ARG A 371 -13.11 -2.21 -2.79
C ARG A 371 -13.86 -0.90 -3.07
N GLY A 372 -13.44 -0.16 -4.06
CA GLY A 372 -14.03 1.12 -4.43
C GLY A 372 -13.44 2.33 -3.75
N ASP A 373 -12.38 2.13 -2.98
CA ASP A 373 -11.68 3.17 -2.26
C ASP A 373 -10.79 3.93 -3.22
N PHE A 374 -10.81 5.25 -3.20
CA PHE A 374 -9.85 6.04 -3.98
C PHE A 374 -8.53 6.07 -3.23
N ASP A 375 -7.67 5.10 -3.52
CA ASP A 375 -6.35 4.95 -2.90
C ASP A 375 -5.25 5.58 -3.75
N PHE A 376 -4.31 6.26 -3.08
CA PHE A 376 -3.19 6.95 -3.68
C PHE A 376 -1.88 6.47 -3.10
N ILE A 377 -0.85 6.35 -3.92
CA ILE A 377 0.53 6.27 -3.43
C ILE A 377 1.12 7.68 -3.46
N ILE A 378 1.69 8.11 -2.34
CA ILE A 378 2.45 9.37 -2.26
C ILE A 378 3.92 9.03 -2.04
N GLU A 379 4.74 9.25 -3.07
CA GLU A 379 6.19 9.11 -3.02
C GLU A 379 6.80 10.37 -2.40
N THR A 380 7.14 10.28 -1.11
CA THR A 380 7.57 11.42 -0.31
C THR A 380 9.03 11.76 -0.53
N GLY A 381 9.34 13.05 -0.65
CA GLY A 381 10.70 13.54 -0.78
C GLY A 381 11.42 13.09 -2.05
N LYS A 382 12.69 13.43 -2.19
CA LYS A 382 13.49 13.11 -3.37
C LYS A 382 14.96 12.90 -3.02
N GLY A 383 15.59 11.95 -3.70
CA GLY A 383 17.05 11.72 -3.64
C GLY A 383 17.49 10.69 -2.60
N SER A 384 16.60 10.24 -1.70
CA SER A 384 16.92 9.21 -0.69
C SER A 384 15.65 8.56 -0.16
N HIS A 385 15.76 7.35 0.38
CA HIS A 385 14.72 6.72 1.22
C HIS A 385 14.89 7.09 2.70
N LEU A 386 16.13 7.35 3.11
CA LEU A 386 16.50 7.85 4.44
C LEU A 386 17.03 9.28 4.30
N PHE A 387 16.22 10.24 4.66
CA PHE A 387 16.55 11.66 4.54
C PHE A 387 17.42 12.13 5.71
N PRO A 388 18.26 13.15 5.50
CA PRO A 388 18.98 13.81 6.58
C PRO A 388 17.98 14.28 7.68
N PRO A 389 18.32 14.15 8.98
CA PRO A 389 17.42 14.50 10.08
C PRO A 389 16.85 15.91 10.00
N ALA A 390 17.62 16.85 9.47
CA ALA A 390 17.18 18.23 9.30
C ALA A 390 16.05 18.42 8.27
N GLU A 391 15.88 17.50 7.35
CA GLU A 391 14.87 17.55 6.28
C GLU A 391 13.55 16.89 6.69
N VAL A 392 13.60 15.91 7.59
CA VAL A 392 12.44 15.11 8.02
C VAL A 392 11.27 15.96 8.48
N PRO A 393 11.43 16.95 9.39
CA PRO A 393 10.31 17.78 9.83
C PRO A 393 9.64 18.56 8.70
N GLY A 394 10.41 19.03 7.72
CA GLY A 394 9.90 19.75 6.55
C GLY A 394 9.08 18.84 5.63
N ILE A 395 9.55 17.61 5.40
CA ILE A 395 8.83 16.62 4.60
C ILE A 395 7.51 16.22 5.28
N VAL A 396 7.55 15.96 6.59
CA VAL A 396 6.36 15.65 7.39
C VAL A 396 5.34 16.79 7.32
N ALA A 397 5.77 18.02 7.58
CA ALA A 397 4.88 19.19 7.57
C ALA A 397 4.24 19.40 6.19
N ALA A 398 5.01 19.27 5.10
CA ALA A 398 4.48 19.40 3.74
C ALA A 398 3.42 18.33 3.44
N ASN A 399 3.64 17.08 3.85
CA ASN A 399 2.68 16.00 3.63
C ASN A 399 1.42 16.14 4.49
N LEU A 400 1.50 16.72 5.68
CA LEU A 400 0.31 17.04 6.50
C LEU A 400 -0.61 18.08 5.81
N GLU A 401 -0.07 19.00 5.01
CA GLU A 401 -0.91 19.88 4.16
C GLU A 401 -1.63 19.08 3.06
N GLY A 402 -0.98 18.06 2.49
CA GLY A 402 -1.63 17.12 1.59
C GLY A 402 -2.75 16.31 2.26
N VAL A 403 -2.53 15.86 3.50
CA VAL A 403 -3.60 15.22 4.31
C VAL A 403 -4.79 16.15 4.48
N ARG A 404 -4.53 17.42 4.79
CA ARG A 404 -5.58 18.42 4.94
C ARG A 404 -6.42 18.58 3.67
N ALA A 405 -5.77 18.68 2.52
CA ALA A 405 -6.44 18.72 1.23
C ALA A 405 -7.26 17.45 0.95
N LEU A 406 -6.69 16.26 1.21
CA LEU A 406 -7.39 14.98 1.01
C LEU A 406 -8.64 14.87 1.89
N LEU A 407 -8.54 15.22 3.18
CA LEU A 407 -9.66 15.12 4.12
C LEU A 407 -10.81 16.09 3.78
N ALA A 408 -10.52 17.22 3.12
CA ALA A 408 -11.56 18.10 2.61
C ALA A 408 -12.45 17.39 1.56
N HIS A 409 -11.90 16.52 0.72
CA HIS A 409 -12.66 15.73 -0.25
C HIS A 409 -13.55 14.66 0.41
N ALA A 410 -13.28 14.27 1.65
CA ALA A 410 -14.15 13.33 2.37
C ALA A 410 -15.52 13.93 2.76
N ALA A 411 -15.72 15.23 2.56
CA ALA A 411 -17.02 15.91 2.73
C ALA A 411 -17.93 15.80 1.49
N GLY A 412 -17.51 15.20 0.41
CA GLY A 412 -18.20 15.13 -0.88
C GLY A 412 -17.59 16.09 -1.91
N PRO A 413 -18.21 16.29 -3.06
CA PRO A 413 -19.55 15.83 -3.46
C PRO A 413 -19.65 14.32 -3.72
N GLY A 414 -20.86 13.77 -3.53
CA GLY A 414 -21.12 12.36 -3.76
C GLY A 414 -22.46 11.87 -3.25
N LEU A 415 -22.68 10.56 -3.30
CA LEU A 415 -23.87 9.89 -2.78
C LEU A 415 -23.59 9.23 -1.42
N ALA A 416 -24.48 9.48 -0.47
CA ALA A 416 -24.60 8.76 0.78
C ALA A 416 -25.78 7.77 0.67
N VAL A 417 -25.53 6.60 0.08
CA VAL A 417 -26.57 5.59 -0.18
C VAL A 417 -26.85 4.82 1.09
N GLN A 418 -28.12 4.61 1.42
CA GLN A 418 -28.55 3.70 2.47
C GLN A 418 -29.58 2.72 1.92
N VAL A 419 -29.33 1.43 2.08
CA VAL A 419 -30.21 0.36 1.57
C VAL A 419 -30.73 -0.46 2.72
N THR A 420 -32.08 -0.58 2.79
CA THR A 420 -32.78 -1.33 3.85
C THR A 420 -33.86 -2.23 3.26
N ASP A 421 -34.25 -3.26 4.00
CA ASP A 421 -35.44 -4.06 3.73
C ASP A 421 -36.69 -3.21 4.04
N ALA A 422 -37.58 -3.04 3.07
CA ALA A 422 -38.76 -2.20 3.17
C ALA A 422 -39.75 -2.64 4.29
N THR A 423 -39.69 -3.90 4.70
CA THR A 423 -40.62 -4.45 5.71
C THR A 423 -40.04 -4.38 7.12
N SER A 424 -38.76 -4.74 7.27
CA SER A 424 -38.09 -4.84 8.57
C SER A 424 -37.25 -3.60 8.94
N GLY A 425 -36.93 -2.76 7.97
CA GLY A 425 -35.99 -1.64 8.14
C GLY A 425 -34.51 -2.07 8.35
N GLN A 426 -34.23 -3.38 8.29
CA GLN A 426 -32.85 -3.89 8.50
C GLN A 426 -31.93 -3.50 7.35
N PRO A 427 -30.65 -3.18 7.63
CA PRO A 427 -29.66 -2.89 6.61
C PRO A 427 -29.46 -4.08 5.67
N LEU A 428 -29.24 -3.80 4.40
CA LEU A 428 -28.96 -4.81 3.38
C LEU A 428 -27.59 -4.58 2.76
N VAL A 429 -26.86 -5.66 2.48
CA VAL A 429 -25.70 -5.68 1.60
C VAL A 429 -26.21 -5.75 0.17
N ALA A 430 -26.34 -4.61 -0.46
CA ALA A 430 -26.86 -4.46 -1.80
C ALA A 430 -25.80 -3.93 -2.75
N GLU A 431 -25.78 -4.44 -3.97
CA GLU A 431 -25.02 -3.89 -5.07
C GLU A 431 -25.56 -2.52 -5.45
N VAL A 432 -24.69 -1.52 -5.55
CA VAL A 432 -25.01 -0.17 -5.99
C VAL A 432 -24.15 0.15 -7.22
N TRP A 433 -24.78 0.21 -8.37
CA TRP A 433 -24.11 0.35 -9.64
C TRP A 433 -24.46 1.65 -10.35
N LEU A 434 -23.45 2.32 -10.91
CA LEU A 434 -23.56 3.51 -11.74
C LEU A 434 -23.12 3.16 -13.18
N PRO A 435 -24.04 2.76 -14.07
CA PRO A 435 -23.71 2.19 -15.39
C PRO A 435 -23.01 3.17 -16.36
N ALA A 436 -23.11 4.48 -16.11
CA ALA A 436 -22.41 5.48 -16.90
C ALA A 436 -20.93 5.67 -16.50
N ILE A 437 -20.52 5.11 -15.35
CA ILE A 437 -19.17 5.23 -14.80
C ILE A 437 -18.49 3.89 -14.74
N GLU A 438 -19.11 2.92 -14.07
CA GLU A 438 -18.53 1.61 -13.78
C GLU A 438 -18.58 0.67 -14.98
N ASN A 439 -17.55 -0.13 -15.14
CA ASN A 439 -17.42 -1.14 -16.18
C ASN A 439 -16.80 -2.43 -15.60
N GLU A 440 -16.41 -3.36 -16.46
CA GLU A 440 -15.86 -4.67 -16.08
C GLU A 440 -14.43 -4.61 -15.46
N MET A 441 -13.80 -3.45 -15.47
CA MET A 441 -12.46 -3.27 -14.90
C MET A 441 -12.47 -3.20 -13.36
N VAL A 442 -13.63 -3.00 -12.75
CA VAL A 442 -13.80 -2.86 -11.30
C VAL A 442 -14.91 -3.76 -10.79
N ASP A 443 -14.78 -4.22 -9.54
CA ASP A 443 -15.84 -4.96 -8.89
C ASP A 443 -17.03 -4.04 -8.55
N ARG A 444 -18.23 -4.62 -8.46
CA ARG A 444 -19.42 -3.90 -8.03
C ARG A 444 -19.27 -3.38 -6.60
N ARG A 445 -19.74 -2.16 -6.39
CA ARG A 445 -19.75 -1.56 -5.07
C ARG A 445 -20.96 -2.06 -4.28
N HIS A 446 -20.77 -2.29 -2.99
CA HIS A 446 -21.83 -2.80 -2.11
C HIS A 446 -21.99 -1.90 -0.90
N SER A 447 -23.24 -1.79 -0.41
CA SER A 447 -23.50 -1.23 0.90
C SER A 447 -22.95 -2.16 2.00
N ASP A 448 -22.51 -1.59 3.14
CA ASP A 448 -21.98 -2.37 4.25
C ASP A 448 -23.11 -3.13 5.00
N ALA A 449 -22.73 -4.25 5.65
CA ALA A 449 -23.68 -5.11 6.34
C ALA A 449 -24.27 -4.47 7.63
N ARG A 450 -23.58 -3.50 8.24
CA ARG A 450 -23.96 -2.94 9.54
C ARG A 450 -24.99 -1.83 9.43
N PHE A 451 -24.78 -0.93 8.47
CA PHE A 451 -25.59 0.27 8.30
C PHE A 451 -26.39 0.25 6.99
N GLY A 452 -26.11 -0.70 6.09
CA GLY A 452 -26.61 -0.66 4.72
C GLY A 452 -26.07 0.54 3.93
N ARG A 453 -24.92 1.07 4.34
CA ARG A 453 -24.37 2.34 3.85
C ARG A 453 -23.29 2.11 2.78
N LEU A 454 -23.32 2.96 1.73
CA LEU A 454 -22.23 3.15 0.80
C LEU A 454 -21.98 4.66 0.62
N TRP A 455 -20.74 5.09 0.81
CA TRP A 455 -20.27 6.42 0.48
C TRP A 455 -19.58 6.39 -0.88
N ARG A 456 -20.01 7.24 -1.80
CA ARG A 456 -19.52 7.24 -3.18
C ARG A 456 -19.25 8.66 -3.66
N LEU A 457 -17.96 9.03 -3.80
CA LEU A 457 -17.55 10.30 -4.41
C LEU A 457 -17.94 10.34 -5.89
N LEU A 458 -18.53 11.41 -6.34
CA LEU A 458 -19.02 11.60 -7.70
C LEU A 458 -18.91 13.07 -8.08
N LYS A 459 -18.80 13.32 -9.38
CA LYS A 459 -19.00 14.67 -9.90
C LYS A 459 -20.44 15.13 -9.66
N PRO A 460 -20.66 16.43 -9.38
CA PRO A 460 -22.01 17.00 -9.38
C PRO A 460 -22.74 16.73 -10.70
N GLY A 461 -24.04 16.57 -10.61
CA GLY A 461 -24.89 16.32 -11.78
C GLY A 461 -25.84 15.15 -11.61
N LYS A 462 -26.49 14.77 -12.70
CA LYS A 462 -27.47 13.68 -12.73
C LYS A 462 -26.78 12.35 -13.02
N HIS A 463 -27.08 11.35 -12.19
CA HIS A 463 -26.58 10.00 -12.31
C HIS A 463 -27.71 8.98 -12.34
N GLN A 464 -27.56 7.92 -13.14
CA GLN A 464 -28.39 6.74 -13.00
C GLN A 464 -27.76 5.83 -11.94
N VAL A 465 -28.56 5.41 -10.96
CA VAL A 465 -28.14 4.48 -9.90
C VAL A 465 -29.04 3.26 -9.98
N ILE A 466 -28.45 2.08 -9.98
CA ILE A 466 -29.12 0.79 -9.93
C ILE A 466 -28.76 0.13 -8.62
N VAL A 467 -29.75 -0.27 -7.85
CA VAL A 467 -29.57 -0.95 -6.55
C VAL A 467 -30.22 -2.32 -6.63
N SER A 468 -29.44 -3.37 -6.39
CA SER A 468 -29.90 -4.75 -6.42
C SER A 468 -29.41 -5.55 -5.21
N CYS A 469 -30.24 -6.49 -4.77
CA CYS A 469 -29.88 -7.43 -3.71
C CYS A 469 -30.56 -8.77 -4.01
N PRO A 470 -29.89 -9.91 -3.83
CA PRO A 470 -30.47 -11.22 -4.04
C PRO A 470 -31.76 -11.40 -3.23
N GLY A 471 -32.83 -11.86 -3.86
CA GLY A 471 -34.16 -12.03 -3.24
C GLY A 471 -35.01 -10.76 -3.15
N TYR A 472 -34.55 -9.64 -3.71
CA TYR A 472 -35.28 -8.37 -3.74
C TYR A 472 -35.50 -7.87 -5.18
N ARG A 473 -36.48 -6.98 -5.34
CA ARG A 473 -36.72 -6.30 -6.61
C ARG A 473 -35.65 -5.23 -6.82
N THR A 474 -35.03 -5.22 -8.00
CA THR A 474 -34.07 -4.19 -8.38
C THR A 474 -34.73 -2.81 -8.49
N VAL A 475 -34.09 -1.81 -7.94
CA VAL A 475 -34.52 -0.40 -8.03
C VAL A 475 -33.62 0.35 -8.99
N VAL A 476 -34.21 1.09 -9.93
CA VAL A 476 -33.51 1.94 -10.90
C VAL A 476 -33.92 3.39 -10.68
N ILE A 477 -32.95 4.23 -10.32
CA ILE A 477 -33.10 5.66 -10.11
C ILE A 477 -32.42 6.37 -11.29
N ARG A 478 -33.20 6.97 -12.19
CA ARG A 478 -32.67 7.48 -13.47
C ARG A 478 -31.99 8.85 -13.39
N ASP A 479 -32.48 9.73 -12.53
CA ASP A 479 -32.06 11.12 -12.43
C ASP A 479 -31.70 11.47 -10.97
N CYS A 480 -30.79 10.69 -10.38
CA CYS A 480 -30.27 10.98 -9.04
C CYS A 480 -29.34 12.21 -9.14
N LEU A 481 -29.75 13.33 -8.56
CA LEU A 481 -29.00 14.57 -8.61
C LEU A 481 -27.96 14.63 -7.49
N VAL A 482 -26.69 14.66 -7.82
CA VAL A 482 -25.58 14.90 -6.88
C VAL A 482 -25.33 16.41 -6.81
N GLY A 483 -25.35 16.96 -5.57
CA GLY A 483 -25.10 18.37 -5.31
C GLY A 483 -23.60 18.74 -5.42
N GLU A 484 -23.31 20.05 -5.38
CA GLU A 484 -21.97 20.61 -5.68
C GLU A 484 -20.92 20.35 -4.58
N ASN A 485 -21.27 20.46 -3.29
CA ASN A 485 -20.29 20.60 -2.22
C ASN A 485 -20.57 19.71 -0.98
N SER A 486 -21.47 18.74 -1.11
CA SER A 486 -21.86 17.90 0.02
C SER A 486 -22.37 16.53 -0.40
N TRP A 487 -22.51 15.67 0.56
CA TRP A 487 -23.15 14.38 0.39
C TRP A 487 -24.63 14.53 0.05
N THR A 488 -25.06 13.90 -1.04
CA THR A 488 -26.47 13.75 -1.38
C THR A 488 -26.99 12.45 -0.76
N PRO A 489 -27.93 12.49 0.19
CA PRO A 489 -28.49 11.30 0.77
C PRO A 489 -29.40 10.58 -0.22
N LEU A 490 -29.23 9.27 -0.36
CA LEU A 490 -30.05 8.39 -1.18
C LEU A 490 -30.53 7.18 -0.35
N LYS A 491 -31.78 7.21 0.09
CA LYS A 491 -32.40 6.11 0.80
C LYS A 491 -33.12 5.19 -0.18
N VAL A 492 -32.85 3.90 -0.13
CA VAL A 492 -33.44 2.86 -0.97
C VAL A 492 -34.01 1.75 -0.09
N GLU A 493 -35.31 1.61 -0.12
CA GLU A 493 -36.03 0.53 0.56
C GLU A 493 -36.34 -0.57 -0.45
N LEU A 494 -35.72 -1.74 -0.31
CA LEU A 494 -35.91 -2.84 -1.22
C LEU A 494 -37.08 -3.74 -0.78
N ILE A 495 -37.96 -4.06 -1.71
CA ILE A 495 -39.10 -4.95 -1.54
C ILE A 495 -38.67 -6.35 -1.97
N ARG A 496 -38.98 -7.35 -1.14
CA ARG A 496 -38.72 -8.76 -1.48
C ARG A 496 -39.38 -9.15 -2.80
N ALA A 497 -38.65 -9.87 -3.62
CA ALA A 497 -39.25 -10.49 -4.81
C ALA A 497 -40.31 -11.53 -4.39
N ALA A 498 -41.42 -11.60 -5.12
CA ALA A 498 -42.38 -12.67 -4.91
C ALA A 498 -41.67 -14.02 -5.14
N THR A 499 -41.70 -14.91 -4.18
CA THR A 499 -41.33 -16.30 -4.38
C THR A 499 -42.31 -16.88 -5.40
N THR A 500 -41.83 -17.15 -6.62
CA THR A 500 -42.64 -17.94 -7.55
C THR A 500 -42.82 -19.33 -6.93
N PRO A 501 -44.08 -19.81 -6.76
CA PRO A 501 -44.36 -21.10 -6.11
C PRO A 501 -43.75 -22.28 -6.88
#